data_0b00ed5022f1fae5cef9042453e451f1
#
_entry.id   0b00ed5022f1fae5cef9042453e451f1
#
_cell.length_a   1.000
_cell.length_b   1.000
_cell.length_c   1.000
_cell.angle_alpha   90.00
_cell.angle_beta   90.00
_cell.angle_gamma   90.00
#
_symmetry.space_group_name_H-M   'P 1'
#
loop_
_entity.id
_entity.type
_entity.pdbx_description
1 polymer ?
#
loop_
_entity_poly.entity_id
_entity_poly.type
_entity_poly.pdbx_seq_one_letter_code
_entity_poly.pdbx_strand_id
1 'polypeptide(L)'
;MSGPVALKQPMTPVASAAASTEPVLQVRDVQAHFRTHHFGVSRDVRAVDGVTFDVRRNEIYGLAGESSSGKTTLIKTIAGAIKPPLEVVGGSIRFSFLPDYPGLHAAPPEVLERVRWRHLSYVMQGSMNVLNPMRRVIDTFRDFAWRHIGGSRRAFEERVADHVSRVRLDPAVLRAYPHELSGGMRQRVTIALATICKPEFIIADEPTTALDVIVQKDVLGMIRGIQREMGSSVLFVTHDMGVHAHLTDRLGIMYGGRLVEEAPTPEVFARPLHPYTTYLIGSLPRIGDDTPRKSLEGSPPNLADPPPGCRFHPRCPLAMDICSRQVPPMVETLPGHRVACHAVNPGAAA
;
A
#
# COMPACT_ATOMS: atom_id res chain seq x y z
N MET A 1 27.68 -12.27 -40.79
CA MET A 1 26.36 -11.72 -41.14
C MET A 1 25.38 -12.22 -40.09
N SER A 2 25.16 -11.45 -39.05
CA SER A 2 24.25 -11.78 -37.94
C SER A 2 23.01 -10.91 -38.11
N GLY A 3 21.83 -11.56 -38.37
CA GLY A 3 20.60 -10.90 -38.57
C GLY A 3 20.05 -10.29 -37.27
N PRO A 4 19.13 -9.29 -37.33
CA PRO A 4 18.64 -8.56 -36.19
C PRO A 4 17.73 -9.44 -35.32
N VAL A 5 18.01 -9.43 -34.01
CA VAL A 5 17.16 -10.04 -32.98
C VAL A 5 15.87 -9.23 -32.87
N ALA A 6 14.75 -9.84 -33.21
CA ALA A 6 13.42 -9.26 -33.11
C ALA A 6 13.12 -8.88 -31.66
N LEU A 7 12.83 -7.61 -31.41
CA LEU A 7 12.29 -7.09 -30.16
C LEU A 7 10.96 -7.78 -29.85
N LYS A 8 10.88 -8.51 -28.75
CA LYS A 8 9.62 -9.05 -28.23
C LYS A 8 8.64 -7.92 -27.99
N GLN A 9 7.46 -8.04 -28.60
CA GLN A 9 6.35 -7.09 -28.49
C GLN A 9 6.00 -6.78 -27.04
N PRO A 10 5.58 -5.55 -26.70
CA PRO A 10 5.07 -5.22 -25.37
C PRO A 10 3.86 -6.09 -25.08
N MET A 11 3.85 -6.74 -23.91
CA MET A 11 2.71 -7.53 -23.45
C MET A 11 1.48 -6.62 -23.36
N THR A 12 0.47 -6.96 -24.16
CA THR A 12 -0.86 -6.32 -24.08
C THR A 12 -1.37 -6.39 -22.65
N PRO A 13 -1.89 -5.29 -22.06
CA PRO A 13 -2.51 -5.34 -20.75
C PRO A 13 -3.74 -6.27 -20.84
N VAL A 14 -3.70 -7.37 -20.08
CA VAL A 14 -4.84 -8.26 -19.94
C VAL A 14 -5.94 -7.46 -19.24
N ALA A 15 -7.05 -7.23 -19.94
CA ALA A 15 -8.22 -6.53 -19.43
C ALA A 15 -8.61 -7.13 -18.05
N SER A 16 -8.55 -6.31 -17.02
CA SER A 16 -9.10 -6.60 -15.71
C SER A 16 -10.60 -6.86 -15.86
N ALA A 17 -11.11 -7.92 -15.27
CA ALA A 17 -12.56 -8.07 -15.06
C ALA A 17 -13.06 -6.76 -14.46
N ALA A 18 -14.11 -6.17 -15.05
CA ALA A 18 -14.58 -4.82 -14.73
C ALA A 18 -14.65 -4.64 -13.20
N ALA A 19 -13.77 -3.80 -12.67
CA ALA A 19 -13.78 -3.44 -11.26
C ALA A 19 -15.14 -2.79 -10.98
N SER A 20 -15.86 -3.30 -9.98
CA SER A 20 -17.09 -2.66 -9.50
C SER A 20 -16.78 -1.20 -9.16
N THR A 21 -17.68 -0.29 -9.54
CA THR A 21 -17.54 1.14 -9.18
C THR A 21 -17.72 1.39 -7.68
N GLU A 22 -18.25 0.40 -6.95
CA GLU A 22 -18.55 0.51 -5.52
C GLU A 22 -17.27 0.41 -4.68
N PRO A 23 -17.00 1.41 -3.81
CA PRO A 23 -15.81 1.39 -2.95
C PRO A 23 -15.97 0.40 -1.80
N VAL A 24 -14.93 -0.42 -1.57
CA VAL A 24 -14.80 -1.25 -0.36
C VAL A 24 -14.22 -0.46 0.81
N LEU A 25 -13.39 0.53 0.50
CA LEU A 25 -12.78 1.46 1.46
C LEU A 25 -12.96 2.89 0.98
N GLN A 26 -13.41 3.76 1.87
CA GLN A 26 -13.49 5.21 1.67
C GLN A 26 -12.68 5.92 2.75
N VAL A 27 -11.70 6.69 2.34
CA VAL A 27 -10.86 7.55 3.19
C VAL A 27 -11.22 8.99 2.89
N ARG A 28 -11.65 9.76 3.90
CA ARG A 28 -12.11 11.13 3.74
C ARG A 28 -11.43 12.05 4.75
N ASP A 29 -10.63 12.97 4.24
CA ASP A 29 -9.91 14.01 4.99
C ASP A 29 -9.19 13.48 6.24
N VAL A 30 -8.57 12.30 6.14
CA VAL A 30 -7.97 11.63 7.29
C VAL A 30 -6.73 12.38 7.74
N GLN A 31 -6.70 12.66 9.04
CA GLN A 31 -5.61 13.31 9.74
C GLN A 31 -5.15 12.40 10.89
N ALA A 32 -3.87 12.01 10.89
CA ALA A 32 -3.26 11.18 11.91
C ALA A 32 -1.89 11.73 12.28
N HIS A 33 -1.75 12.11 13.55
CA HIS A 33 -0.61 12.83 14.07
C HIS A 33 0.08 12.06 15.20
N PHE A 34 1.40 12.20 15.32
CA PHE A 34 2.12 11.77 16.52
C PHE A 34 2.21 12.96 17.49
N ARG A 35 1.50 12.85 18.62
CA ARG A 35 1.46 13.87 19.66
C ARG A 35 2.26 13.44 20.88
N THR A 36 3.34 14.16 21.14
CA THR A 36 4.20 13.90 22.31
C THR A 36 4.26 15.12 23.21
N HIS A 37 4.21 14.87 24.53
CA HIS A 37 4.37 15.88 25.55
C HIS A 37 5.58 15.49 26.41
N HIS A 38 6.67 16.24 26.30
CA HIS A 38 7.85 16.06 27.13
C HIS A 38 8.28 17.37 27.76
N PHE A 39 8.43 17.40 29.07
CA PHE A 39 8.91 18.56 29.83
C PHE A 39 8.19 19.89 29.47
N GLY A 40 6.85 19.85 29.34
CA GLY A 40 6.06 21.04 29.02
C GLY A 40 6.07 21.45 27.54
N VAL A 41 6.81 20.75 26.67
CA VAL A 41 6.83 20.98 25.22
C VAL A 41 5.93 19.98 24.52
N SER A 42 4.93 20.50 23.80
CA SER A 42 4.08 19.72 22.90
C SER A 42 4.72 19.67 21.52
N ARG A 43 4.85 18.49 20.95
CA ARG A 43 5.26 18.28 19.55
C ARG A 43 4.17 17.53 18.80
N ASP A 44 3.70 18.13 17.70
CA ASP A 44 2.67 17.57 16.83
C ASP A 44 3.28 17.26 15.44
N VAL A 45 3.50 15.98 15.14
CA VAL A 45 4.03 15.53 13.84
C VAL A 45 2.86 15.12 12.95
N ARG A 46 2.57 15.92 11.93
CA ARG A 46 1.42 15.75 11.00
C ARG A 46 1.74 14.72 9.93
N ALA A 47 1.84 13.44 10.36
CA ALA A 47 2.27 12.35 9.51
C ALA A 47 1.26 12.02 8.40
N VAL A 48 -0.03 12.20 8.65
CA VAL A 48 -1.13 12.16 7.67
C VAL A 48 -1.97 13.40 7.88
N ASP A 49 -2.22 14.18 6.81
CA ASP A 49 -2.81 15.50 6.90
C ASP A 49 -3.77 15.76 5.73
N GLY A 50 -5.03 15.36 5.88
CA GLY A 50 -6.08 15.61 4.90
C GLY A 50 -6.07 14.64 3.70
N VAL A 51 -5.80 13.34 3.94
CA VAL A 51 -5.77 12.33 2.86
C VAL A 51 -7.18 11.87 2.51
N THR A 52 -7.50 11.90 1.19
CA THR A 52 -8.80 11.47 0.65
C THR A 52 -8.61 10.61 -0.60
N PHE A 53 -9.07 9.35 -0.56
CA PHE A 53 -9.13 8.43 -1.69
C PHE A 53 -10.11 7.29 -1.42
N ASP A 54 -10.40 6.51 -2.47
CA ASP A 54 -11.22 5.31 -2.40
C ASP A 54 -10.47 4.10 -2.95
N VAL A 55 -10.73 2.91 -2.39
CA VAL A 55 -10.35 1.63 -2.99
C VAL A 55 -11.62 0.91 -3.44
N ARG A 56 -11.68 0.53 -4.71
CA ARG A 56 -12.83 -0.17 -5.31
C ARG A 56 -12.79 -1.67 -4.99
N ARG A 57 -13.93 -2.33 -5.13
CA ARG A 57 -13.96 -3.80 -5.03
C ARG A 57 -13.12 -4.43 -6.13
N ASN A 58 -12.41 -5.49 -5.78
CA ASN A 58 -11.50 -6.24 -6.66
C ASN A 58 -10.35 -5.42 -7.27
N GLU A 59 -10.02 -4.28 -6.69
CA GLU A 59 -8.93 -3.41 -7.12
C GLU A 59 -7.66 -3.67 -6.31
N ILE A 60 -6.50 -3.57 -6.95
CA ILE A 60 -5.21 -3.39 -6.29
C ILE A 60 -4.84 -1.91 -6.38
N TYR A 61 -5.09 -1.18 -5.29
CA TYR A 61 -4.73 0.22 -5.18
C TYR A 61 -3.31 0.37 -4.64
N GLY A 62 -2.44 1.01 -5.39
CA GLY A 62 -1.07 1.32 -4.99
C GLY A 62 -0.96 2.61 -4.21
N LEU A 63 -0.06 2.64 -3.23
CA LEU A 63 0.30 3.85 -2.51
C LEU A 63 1.83 4.01 -2.51
N ALA A 64 2.33 4.99 -3.24
CA ALA A 64 3.76 5.25 -3.41
C ALA A 64 4.19 6.60 -2.84
N GLY A 65 5.50 6.79 -2.71
CA GLY A 65 6.15 8.01 -2.23
C GLY A 65 7.44 7.70 -1.49
N GLU A 66 8.26 8.73 -1.24
CA GLU A 66 9.51 8.61 -0.48
C GLU A 66 9.29 8.07 0.94
N SER A 67 10.37 7.57 1.57
CA SER A 67 10.38 7.31 3.01
C SER A 67 9.94 8.57 3.77
N SER A 68 9.25 8.39 4.91
CA SER A 68 8.70 9.49 5.70
C SER A 68 7.56 10.30 5.05
N SER A 69 7.00 9.88 3.90
CA SER A 69 5.84 10.56 3.29
C SER A 69 4.51 10.31 4.01
N GLY A 70 4.47 9.44 5.05
CA GLY A 70 3.27 9.15 5.84
C GLY A 70 2.52 7.86 5.49
N LYS A 71 2.96 7.10 4.47
CA LYS A 71 2.30 5.86 4.01
C LYS A 71 2.04 4.84 5.12
N THR A 72 3.11 4.45 5.84
CA THR A 72 3.00 3.47 6.93
C THR A 72 2.07 3.96 8.05
N THR A 73 2.07 5.26 8.34
CA THR A 73 1.13 5.85 9.31
C THR A 73 -0.30 5.77 8.81
N LEU A 74 -0.55 6.11 7.55
CA LEU A 74 -1.88 6.03 6.93
C LEU A 74 -2.42 4.60 6.97
N ILE A 75 -1.64 3.59 6.55
CA ILE A 75 -2.12 2.20 6.54
C ILE A 75 -2.31 1.63 7.95
N LYS A 76 -1.49 2.02 8.94
CA LYS A 76 -1.74 1.68 10.35
C LYS A 76 -3.04 2.29 10.85
N THR A 77 -3.32 3.53 10.43
CA THR A 77 -4.59 4.21 10.76
C THR A 77 -5.77 3.48 10.13
N ILE A 78 -5.69 3.11 8.85
CA ILE A 78 -6.71 2.34 8.13
C ILE A 78 -6.91 0.97 8.78
N ALA A 79 -5.84 0.27 9.17
CA ALA A 79 -5.90 -1.04 9.83
C ALA A 79 -6.41 -1.01 11.29
N GLY A 80 -6.63 0.18 11.86
CA GLY A 80 -6.92 0.32 13.29
C GLY A 80 -5.78 -0.16 14.19
N ALA A 81 -4.54 -0.15 13.69
CA ALA A 81 -3.32 -0.54 14.42
C ALA A 81 -2.64 0.69 15.05
N ILE A 82 -3.44 1.53 15.70
CA ILE A 82 -3.02 2.79 16.31
C ILE A 82 -2.56 2.52 17.74
N LYS A 83 -1.40 3.08 18.09
CA LYS A 83 -0.88 3.08 19.47
C LYS A 83 -0.30 4.45 19.77
N PRO A 84 -0.50 4.96 21.00
CA PRO A 84 0.16 6.19 21.43
C PRO A 84 1.66 6.17 21.12
N PRO A 85 2.24 7.29 20.65
CA PRO A 85 1.68 8.63 20.58
C PRO A 85 0.93 8.97 19.26
N LEU A 86 0.58 7.96 18.41
CA LEU A 86 -0.20 8.17 17.20
C LEU A 86 -1.69 8.29 17.55
N GLU A 87 -2.33 9.36 17.05
CA GLU A 87 -3.74 9.66 17.23
C GLU A 87 -4.41 10.03 15.90
N VAL A 88 -5.67 9.63 15.72
CA VAL A 88 -6.53 10.14 14.65
C VAL A 88 -7.18 11.42 15.13
N VAL A 89 -6.85 12.53 14.47
CA VAL A 89 -7.31 13.86 14.88
C VAL A 89 -8.44 14.41 14.02
N GLY A 90 -8.72 13.76 12.87
CA GLY A 90 -9.80 14.16 11.98
C GLY A 90 -10.05 13.17 10.84
N GLY A 91 -11.18 13.38 10.15
CA GLY A 91 -11.59 12.59 9.00
C GLY A 91 -12.31 11.29 9.34
N SER A 92 -12.52 10.47 8.32
CA SER A 92 -13.18 9.15 8.48
C SER A 92 -12.60 8.10 7.54
N ILE A 93 -12.68 6.82 7.97
CA ILE A 93 -12.20 5.65 7.24
C ILE A 93 -13.32 4.62 7.25
N ARG A 94 -14.13 4.57 6.21
CA ARG A 94 -15.29 3.69 6.14
C ARG A 94 -15.00 2.47 5.28
N PHE A 95 -15.32 1.29 5.82
CA PHE A 95 -15.34 0.05 5.07
C PHE A 95 -16.76 -0.37 4.75
N SER A 96 -17.01 -0.92 3.56
CA SER A 96 -18.33 -1.41 3.17
C SER A 96 -18.87 -2.52 4.08
N PHE A 97 -17.98 -3.31 4.68
CA PHE A 97 -18.30 -4.37 5.64
C PHE A 97 -18.41 -3.87 7.11
N LEU A 98 -18.18 -2.57 7.36
CA LEU A 98 -18.25 -1.95 8.69
C LEU A 98 -18.88 -0.54 8.61
N PRO A 99 -20.13 -0.42 8.14
CA PRO A 99 -20.74 0.88 7.82
C PRO A 99 -21.02 1.74 9.06
N ASP A 100 -21.23 1.12 10.24
CA ASP A 100 -21.69 1.79 11.47
C ASP A 100 -20.57 2.54 12.21
N TYR A 101 -19.32 2.41 11.77
CA TYR A 101 -18.17 3.03 12.45
C TYR A 101 -17.42 3.98 11.52
N PRO A 102 -16.93 5.12 12.01
CA PRO A 102 -16.11 6.05 11.23
C PRO A 102 -14.69 5.52 10.95
N GLY A 103 -14.36 4.33 11.45
CA GLY A 103 -13.11 3.62 11.25
C GLY A 103 -12.88 2.54 12.28
N LEU A 104 -11.95 1.65 12.01
CA LEU A 104 -11.59 0.55 12.93
C LEU A 104 -11.06 1.07 14.28
N HIS A 105 -10.46 2.26 14.30
CA HIS A 105 -9.97 2.89 15.54
C HIS A 105 -11.09 3.26 16.52
N ALA A 106 -12.31 3.42 16.05
CA ALA A 106 -13.48 3.74 16.87
C ALA A 106 -14.35 2.51 17.18
N ALA A 107 -14.01 1.34 16.63
CA ALA A 107 -14.76 0.11 16.85
C ALA A 107 -14.33 -0.55 18.18
N PRO A 108 -15.28 -1.12 18.95
CA PRO A 108 -14.96 -1.85 20.18
C PRO A 108 -14.20 -3.16 19.87
N PRO A 109 -13.47 -3.71 20.87
CA PRO A 109 -12.63 -4.90 20.68
C PRO A 109 -13.37 -6.10 20.06
N GLU A 110 -14.61 -6.34 20.44
CA GLU A 110 -15.43 -7.46 19.97
C GLU A 110 -15.75 -7.34 18.47
N VAL A 111 -15.90 -6.11 17.97
CA VAL A 111 -16.10 -5.84 16.54
C VAL A 111 -14.78 -6.04 15.80
N LEU A 112 -13.67 -5.55 16.36
CA LEU A 112 -12.34 -5.74 15.77
C LEU A 112 -11.97 -7.21 15.64
N GLU A 113 -12.30 -8.06 16.63
CA GLU A 113 -12.09 -9.51 16.55
C GLU A 113 -12.87 -10.17 15.40
N ARG A 114 -14.10 -9.73 15.15
CA ARG A 114 -14.94 -10.25 14.06
C ARG A 114 -14.45 -9.79 12.68
N VAL A 115 -13.93 -8.56 12.58
CA VAL A 115 -13.47 -7.98 11.32
C VAL A 115 -12.10 -8.50 10.91
N ARG A 116 -11.16 -8.60 11.86
CA ARG A 116 -9.80 -9.08 11.60
C ARG A 116 -9.82 -10.51 11.11
N TRP A 117 -9.00 -10.81 10.13
CA TRP A 117 -8.86 -12.08 9.42
C TRP A 117 -10.03 -12.43 8.50
N ARG A 118 -11.26 -12.16 8.89
CA ARG A 118 -12.45 -12.48 8.12
C ARG A 118 -12.75 -11.47 7.01
N HIS A 119 -12.62 -10.18 7.32
CA HIS A 119 -12.89 -9.09 6.38
C HIS A 119 -11.64 -8.29 6.05
N LEU A 120 -10.73 -8.15 6.99
CA LEU A 120 -9.49 -7.41 6.84
C LEU A 120 -8.28 -8.25 7.27
N SER A 121 -7.27 -8.32 6.41
CA SER A 121 -5.93 -8.83 6.74
C SER A 121 -4.86 -7.78 6.51
N TYR A 122 -3.78 -7.86 7.30
CA TYR A 122 -2.66 -6.92 7.20
C TYR A 122 -1.32 -7.69 7.15
N VAL A 123 -0.64 -7.61 5.99
CA VAL A 123 0.73 -8.08 5.80
C VAL A 123 1.65 -6.91 6.12
N MET A 124 2.27 -6.91 7.30
CA MET A 124 3.12 -5.81 7.80
C MET A 124 4.51 -5.86 7.18
N GLN A 125 5.17 -4.70 7.14
CA GLN A 125 6.59 -4.61 6.81
C GLN A 125 7.42 -5.53 7.70
N GLY A 126 8.37 -6.25 7.10
CA GLY A 126 9.18 -7.23 7.84
C GLY A 126 8.41 -8.45 8.33
N SER A 127 7.29 -8.76 7.71
CA SER A 127 6.38 -9.88 8.07
C SER A 127 7.08 -11.24 8.15
N MET A 128 8.24 -11.42 7.51
CA MET A 128 9.07 -12.62 7.66
C MET A 128 9.55 -12.87 9.10
N ASN A 129 9.59 -11.82 9.93
CA ASN A 129 10.00 -11.90 11.34
C ASN A 129 8.79 -12.04 12.30
N VAL A 130 7.57 -12.04 11.78
CA VAL A 130 6.34 -12.19 12.58
C VAL A 130 6.12 -13.64 13.00
N LEU A 131 6.66 -14.59 12.23
CA LEU A 131 6.54 -16.01 12.55
C LEU A 131 7.36 -16.34 13.81
N ASN A 132 6.69 -16.93 14.82
CA ASN A 132 7.37 -17.36 16.05
C ASN A 132 8.35 -18.49 15.73
N PRO A 133 9.69 -18.30 15.93
CA PRO A 133 10.69 -19.30 15.57
C PRO A 133 10.60 -20.62 16.34
N MET A 134 9.90 -20.62 17.48
CA MET A 134 9.70 -21.78 18.34
C MET A 134 8.41 -22.56 18.00
N ARG A 135 7.66 -22.11 16.99
CA ARG A 135 6.41 -22.75 16.57
C ARG A 135 6.55 -23.27 15.14
N ARG A 136 6.01 -24.47 14.87
CA ARG A 136 5.89 -24.94 13.48
C ARG A 136 4.90 -24.09 12.71
N VAL A 137 5.08 -24.03 11.41
CA VAL A 137 4.21 -23.25 10.51
C VAL A 137 2.73 -23.62 10.72
N ILE A 138 2.38 -24.90 10.80
CA ILE A 138 0.99 -25.33 11.01
C ILE A 138 0.41 -24.84 12.34
N ASP A 139 1.22 -24.74 13.38
CA ASP A 139 0.76 -24.25 14.69
C ASP A 139 0.43 -22.76 14.62
N THR A 140 1.21 -21.98 13.83
CA THR A 140 0.90 -20.58 13.56
C THR A 140 -0.46 -20.44 12.85
N PHE A 141 -0.74 -21.26 11.84
CA PHE A 141 -2.08 -21.27 11.21
C PHE A 141 -3.19 -21.62 12.20
N ARG A 142 -2.98 -22.57 13.11
CA ARG A 142 -3.97 -22.89 14.15
C ARG A 142 -4.21 -21.71 15.09
N ASP A 143 -3.16 -21.06 15.56
CA ASP A 143 -3.27 -19.96 16.52
C ASP A 143 -4.10 -18.79 15.94
N PHE A 144 -3.97 -18.50 14.65
CA PHE A 144 -4.62 -17.35 14.03
C PHE A 144 -5.88 -17.67 13.24
N ALA A 145 -5.94 -18.77 12.50
CA ALA A 145 -7.01 -19.03 11.54
C ALA A 145 -8.06 -20.04 12.02
N TRP A 146 -7.73 -20.91 12.98
CA TRP A 146 -8.63 -21.97 13.43
C TRP A 146 -10.01 -21.45 13.87
N ARG A 147 -10.05 -20.41 14.69
CA ARG A 147 -11.30 -19.82 15.20
C ARG A 147 -12.19 -19.23 14.11
N HIS A 148 -11.62 -18.88 12.96
CA HIS A 148 -12.36 -18.28 11.83
C HIS A 148 -12.82 -19.32 10.81
N ILE A 149 -12.08 -20.43 10.69
CA ILE A 149 -12.35 -21.51 9.73
C ILE A 149 -13.20 -22.62 10.36
N GLY A 150 -12.90 -23.00 11.61
CA GLY A 150 -13.56 -24.09 12.32
C GLY A 150 -13.31 -25.48 11.73
N GLY A 151 -14.16 -26.43 12.11
CA GLY A 151 -14.13 -27.80 11.61
C GLY A 151 -13.29 -28.78 12.44
N SER A 152 -13.12 -30.02 11.98
CA SER A 152 -12.22 -30.97 12.61
C SER A 152 -10.77 -30.59 12.36
N ARG A 153 -9.87 -31.05 13.24
CA ARG A 153 -8.42 -30.80 13.08
C ARG A 153 -7.90 -31.26 11.72
N ARG A 154 -8.33 -32.41 11.26
CA ARG A 154 -7.94 -32.99 9.97
C ARG A 154 -8.40 -32.12 8.80
N ALA A 155 -9.68 -31.72 8.79
CA ALA A 155 -10.23 -30.85 7.74
C ALA A 155 -9.54 -29.48 7.69
N PHE A 156 -9.17 -28.92 8.85
CA PHE A 156 -8.40 -27.68 8.93
C PHE A 156 -7.00 -27.84 8.33
N GLU A 157 -6.28 -28.92 8.71
CA GLU A 157 -4.93 -29.18 8.20
C GLU A 157 -4.93 -29.44 6.69
N GLU A 158 -5.90 -30.19 6.16
CA GLU A 158 -6.11 -30.40 4.73
C GLU A 158 -6.34 -29.05 4.01
N ARG A 159 -7.22 -28.20 4.54
CA ARG A 159 -7.48 -26.86 3.99
C ARG A 159 -6.25 -25.94 4.01
N VAL A 160 -5.45 -25.99 5.08
CA VAL A 160 -4.21 -25.23 5.16
C VAL A 160 -3.20 -25.75 4.14
N ALA A 161 -3.09 -27.07 3.96
CA ALA A 161 -2.18 -27.69 2.99
C ALA A 161 -2.54 -27.28 1.54
N ASP A 162 -3.82 -27.33 1.18
CA ASP A 162 -4.32 -26.87 -0.11
C ASP A 162 -4.00 -25.38 -0.32
N HIS A 163 -4.21 -24.55 0.71
CA HIS A 163 -3.96 -23.12 0.59
C HIS A 163 -2.48 -22.79 0.48
N VAL A 164 -1.60 -23.50 1.19
CA VAL A 164 -0.15 -23.38 1.09
C VAL A 164 0.34 -23.78 -0.31
N SER A 165 -0.26 -24.77 -0.94
CA SER A 165 0.03 -25.14 -2.33
C SER A 165 -0.30 -24.02 -3.33
N ARG A 166 -1.33 -23.20 -3.07
CA ARG A 166 -1.70 -22.04 -3.91
C ARG A 166 -0.66 -20.93 -3.88
N VAL A 167 0.08 -20.78 -2.77
CA VAL A 167 1.22 -19.88 -2.67
C VAL A 167 2.52 -20.52 -3.18
N ARG A 168 2.42 -21.63 -3.93
CA ARG A 168 3.55 -22.36 -4.54
C ARG A 168 4.56 -22.87 -3.51
N LEU A 169 4.10 -23.34 -2.37
CA LEU A 169 4.88 -24.05 -1.36
C LEU A 169 4.46 -25.51 -1.28
N ASP A 170 5.44 -26.40 -1.04
CA ASP A 170 5.14 -27.80 -0.70
C ASP A 170 4.48 -27.84 0.67
N PRO A 171 3.34 -28.55 0.86
CA PRO A 171 2.70 -28.74 2.16
C PRO A 171 3.62 -29.29 3.26
N ALA A 172 4.73 -29.91 2.93
CA ALA A 172 5.74 -30.36 3.90
C ALA A 172 6.28 -29.20 4.76
N VAL A 173 6.26 -27.93 4.25
CA VAL A 173 6.66 -26.73 5.01
C VAL A 173 5.84 -26.52 6.27
N LEU A 174 4.61 -27.08 6.34
CA LEU A 174 3.74 -26.96 7.51
C LEU A 174 4.33 -27.62 8.76
N ARG A 175 5.22 -28.60 8.58
CA ARG A 175 5.91 -29.29 9.67
C ARG A 175 7.22 -28.62 10.08
N ALA A 176 7.73 -27.73 9.24
CA ALA A 176 8.98 -27.01 9.45
C ALA A 176 8.80 -25.86 10.46
N TYR A 177 9.92 -25.42 11.02
CA TYR A 177 10.04 -24.19 11.79
C TYR A 177 10.43 -23.02 10.88
N PRO A 178 10.09 -21.77 11.23
CA PRO A 178 10.42 -20.61 10.41
C PRO A 178 11.91 -20.46 10.05
N HIS A 179 12.82 -20.87 10.93
CA HIS A 179 14.26 -20.80 10.69
C HIS A 179 14.77 -21.83 9.65
N GLU A 180 14.00 -22.89 9.36
CA GLU A 180 14.31 -23.89 8.33
C GLU A 180 13.87 -23.43 6.93
N LEU A 181 13.14 -22.30 6.82
CA LEU A 181 12.62 -21.77 5.57
C LEU A 181 13.50 -20.66 5.03
N SER A 182 13.66 -20.60 3.70
CA SER A 182 14.25 -19.43 3.03
C SER A 182 13.41 -18.15 3.24
N GLY A 183 14.00 -16.97 2.99
CA GLY A 183 13.27 -15.70 3.08
C GLY A 183 12.01 -15.68 2.22
N GLY A 184 12.11 -16.10 0.97
CA GLY A 184 10.96 -16.18 0.05
C GLY A 184 9.90 -17.19 0.50
N MET A 185 10.30 -18.33 1.10
CA MET A 185 9.33 -19.28 1.66
C MET A 185 8.61 -18.69 2.87
N ARG A 186 9.31 -18.03 3.80
CA ARG A 186 8.69 -17.34 4.94
C ARG A 186 7.69 -16.28 4.48
N GLN A 187 8.05 -15.50 3.46
CA GLN A 187 7.16 -14.49 2.90
C GLN A 187 5.89 -15.11 2.33
N ARG A 188 6.00 -16.21 1.56
CA ARG A 188 4.84 -16.92 1.02
C ARG A 188 3.96 -17.53 2.14
N VAL A 189 4.56 -18.07 3.20
CA VAL A 189 3.82 -18.52 4.40
C VAL A 189 3.03 -17.38 5.03
N THR A 190 3.63 -16.20 5.16
CA THR A 190 2.96 -15.03 5.73
C THR A 190 1.79 -14.55 4.85
N ILE A 191 1.96 -14.57 3.53
CA ILE A 191 0.88 -14.24 2.58
C ILE A 191 -0.23 -15.31 2.66
N ALA A 192 0.12 -16.60 2.72
CA ALA A 192 -0.85 -17.67 2.90
C ALA A 192 -1.65 -17.49 4.21
N LEU A 193 -0.95 -17.14 5.30
CA LEU A 193 -1.59 -16.88 6.57
C LEU A 193 -2.58 -15.70 6.47
N ALA A 194 -2.20 -14.61 5.81
CA ALA A 194 -3.04 -13.44 5.64
C ALA A 194 -4.27 -13.70 4.74
N THR A 195 -4.21 -14.71 3.86
CA THR A 195 -5.24 -14.97 2.84
C THR A 195 -6.08 -16.21 3.09
N ILE A 196 -5.73 -17.06 4.07
CA ILE A 196 -6.44 -18.35 4.35
C ILE A 196 -7.92 -18.16 4.68
N CYS A 197 -8.28 -17.05 5.33
CA CYS A 197 -9.67 -16.72 5.68
C CYS A 197 -10.43 -16.01 4.55
N LYS A 198 -9.80 -15.79 3.38
CA LYS A 198 -10.36 -15.10 2.21
C LYS A 198 -10.93 -13.71 2.57
N PRO A 199 -10.11 -12.79 3.11
CA PRO A 199 -10.59 -11.47 3.52
C PRO A 199 -11.07 -10.66 2.31
N GLU A 200 -12.05 -9.77 2.51
CA GLU A 200 -12.53 -8.85 1.47
C GLU A 200 -11.49 -7.77 1.15
N PHE A 201 -10.69 -7.39 2.14
CA PHE A 201 -9.68 -6.34 2.03
C PHE A 201 -8.34 -6.76 2.63
N ILE A 202 -7.27 -6.54 1.88
CA ILE A 202 -5.90 -6.87 2.30
C ILE A 202 -5.06 -5.58 2.27
N ILE A 203 -4.38 -5.29 3.37
CA ILE A 203 -3.32 -4.27 3.40
C ILE A 203 -1.99 -4.99 3.28
N ALA A 204 -1.17 -4.62 2.30
CA ALA A 204 0.15 -5.17 2.07
C ALA A 204 1.20 -4.06 2.14
N ASP A 205 1.95 -4.02 3.24
CA ASP A 205 2.99 -3.03 3.52
C ASP A 205 4.36 -3.59 3.19
N GLU A 206 4.93 -3.17 2.09
CA GLU A 206 6.22 -3.60 1.58
C GLU A 206 6.42 -5.15 1.61
N PRO A 207 5.49 -5.93 1.07
CA PRO A 207 5.49 -7.39 1.22
C PRO A 207 6.63 -8.09 0.47
N THR A 208 7.39 -7.38 -0.35
CA THR A 208 8.49 -7.92 -1.14
C THR A 208 9.87 -7.36 -0.75
N THR A 209 9.94 -6.55 0.30
CA THR A 209 11.21 -6.01 0.82
C THR A 209 12.14 -7.15 1.26
N ALA A 210 13.42 -7.02 0.94
CA ALA A 210 14.47 -8.00 1.21
C ALA A 210 14.36 -9.34 0.43
N LEU A 211 13.59 -9.36 -0.67
CA LEU A 211 13.59 -10.46 -1.64
C LEU A 211 14.45 -10.09 -2.85
N ASP A 212 15.12 -11.10 -3.45
CA ASP A 212 15.75 -10.90 -4.74
C ASP A 212 14.73 -10.66 -5.86
N VAL A 213 15.17 -10.07 -6.98
CA VAL A 213 14.28 -9.63 -8.08
C VAL A 213 13.44 -10.77 -8.68
N ILE A 214 14.00 -11.98 -8.75
CA ILE A 214 13.30 -13.14 -9.33
C ILE A 214 12.19 -13.59 -8.39
N VAL A 215 12.51 -13.76 -7.11
CA VAL A 215 11.53 -14.12 -6.06
C VAL A 215 10.47 -13.04 -5.89
N GLN A 216 10.87 -11.75 -5.95
CA GLN A 216 9.94 -10.62 -5.91
C GLN A 216 8.89 -10.73 -7.03
N LYS A 217 9.32 -10.92 -8.28
CA LYS A 217 8.41 -11.07 -9.43
C LYS A 217 7.43 -12.24 -9.25
N ASP A 218 7.92 -13.36 -8.76
CA ASP A 218 7.10 -14.55 -8.49
C ASP A 218 6.05 -14.29 -7.40
N VAL A 219 6.44 -13.61 -6.31
CA VAL A 219 5.52 -13.25 -5.21
C VAL A 219 4.47 -12.25 -5.67
N LEU A 220 4.83 -11.26 -6.49
CA LEU A 220 3.87 -10.30 -7.06
C LEU A 220 2.85 -10.99 -7.98
N GLY A 221 3.30 -11.88 -8.85
CA GLY A 221 2.40 -12.68 -9.71
C GLY A 221 1.45 -13.57 -8.89
N MET A 222 1.94 -14.14 -7.80
CA MET A 222 1.15 -14.91 -6.86
C MET A 222 0.10 -14.05 -6.14
N ILE A 223 0.47 -12.87 -5.62
CA ILE A 223 -0.46 -11.93 -4.98
C ILE A 223 -1.60 -11.56 -5.94
N ARG A 224 -1.29 -11.23 -7.19
CA ARG A 224 -2.28 -10.93 -8.23
C ARG A 224 -3.20 -12.12 -8.52
N GLY A 225 -2.63 -13.33 -8.58
CA GLY A 225 -3.40 -14.57 -8.78
C GLY A 225 -4.39 -14.83 -7.66
N ILE A 226 -3.92 -14.77 -6.41
CA ILE A 226 -4.74 -14.97 -5.20
C ILE A 226 -5.83 -13.89 -5.12
N GLN A 227 -5.48 -12.63 -5.34
CA GLN A 227 -6.42 -11.50 -5.33
C GLN A 227 -7.58 -11.74 -6.32
N ARG A 228 -7.28 -12.16 -7.56
CA ARG A 228 -8.29 -12.45 -8.58
C ARG A 228 -9.17 -13.65 -8.21
N GLU A 229 -8.56 -14.73 -7.72
CA GLU A 229 -9.29 -15.94 -7.33
C GLU A 229 -10.25 -15.68 -6.16
N MET A 230 -9.83 -14.84 -5.21
CA MET A 230 -10.62 -14.56 -3.99
C MET A 230 -11.59 -13.39 -4.16
N GLY A 231 -11.39 -12.55 -5.18
CA GLY A 231 -12.14 -11.31 -5.33
C GLY A 231 -11.85 -10.27 -4.25
N SER A 232 -10.68 -10.35 -3.59
CA SER A 232 -10.27 -9.40 -2.56
C SER A 232 -9.83 -8.08 -3.17
N SER A 233 -10.00 -6.98 -2.45
CA SER A 233 -9.37 -5.70 -2.77
C SER A 233 -8.08 -5.53 -1.98
N VAL A 234 -7.08 -4.89 -2.56
CA VAL A 234 -5.75 -4.77 -1.94
C VAL A 234 -5.29 -3.32 -1.90
N LEU A 235 -4.89 -2.85 -0.73
CA LEU A 235 -4.10 -1.62 -0.58
C LEU A 235 -2.63 -2.02 -0.49
N PHE A 236 -1.89 -1.76 -1.57
CA PHE A 236 -0.50 -2.18 -1.73
C PHE A 236 0.44 -1.01 -1.56
N VAL A 237 1.35 -1.10 -0.60
CA VAL A 237 2.31 -0.04 -0.28
C VAL A 237 3.72 -0.51 -0.54
N THR A 238 4.45 0.24 -1.35
CA THR A 238 5.90 0.05 -1.57
C THR A 238 6.53 1.37 -2.00
N HIS A 239 7.83 1.50 -1.82
CA HIS A 239 8.62 2.60 -2.40
C HIS A 239 9.13 2.28 -3.82
N ASP A 240 8.99 1.02 -4.27
CA ASP A 240 9.41 0.59 -5.60
C ASP A 240 8.33 0.88 -6.65
N MET A 241 8.55 1.93 -7.45
CA MET A 241 7.65 2.32 -8.53
C MET A 241 7.53 1.24 -9.62
N GLY A 242 8.59 0.47 -9.88
CA GLY A 242 8.57 -0.64 -10.83
C GLY A 242 7.57 -1.74 -10.43
N VAL A 243 7.46 -2.00 -9.13
CA VAL A 243 6.46 -2.93 -8.58
C VAL A 243 5.05 -2.41 -8.84
N HIS A 244 4.80 -1.12 -8.58
CA HIS A 244 3.49 -0.51 -8.86
C HIS A 244 3.11 -0.62 -10.33
N ALA A 245 4.03 -0.35 -11.26
CA ALA A 245 3.78 -0.44 -12.70
C ALA A 245 3.24 -1.81 -13.14
N HIS A 246 3.66 -2.89 -12.46
CA HIS A 246 3.27 -4.26 -12.81
C HIS A 246 2.08 -4.80 -12.01
N LEU A 247 1.85 -4.29 -10.80
CA LEU A 247 0.89 -4.91 -9.89
C LEU A 247 -0.38 -4.10 -9.70
N THR A 248 -0.32 -2.77 -9.66
CA THR A 248 -1.46 -1.95 -9.22
C THR A 248 -2.35 -1.51 -10.38
N ASP A 249 -3.64 -1.37 -10.11
CA ASP A 249 -4.63 -0.91 -11.09
C ASP A 249 -4.75 0.63 -11.09
N ARG A 250 -4.75 1.22 -9.89
CA ARG A 250 -4.66 2.66 -9.64
C ARG A 250 -3.53 2.95 -8.65
N LEU A 251 -2.98 4.15 -8.74
CA LEU A 251 -1.82 4.57 -7.95
C LEU A 251 -2.06 5.94 -7.34
N GLY A 252 -1.93 6.03 -6.02
CA GLY A 252 -1.86 7.27 -5.28
C GLY A 252 -0.41 7.59 -4.88
N ILE A 253 0.00 8.84 -5.08
CA ILE A 253 1.32 9.32 -4.72
C ILE A 253 1.23 10.19 -3.49
N MET A 254 1.95 9.82 -2.43
CA MET A 254 2.01 10.59 -1.19
C MET A 254 3.32 11.37 -1.07
N TYR A 255 3.21 12.62 -0.65
CA TYR A 255 4.33 13.47 -0.28
C TYR A 255 4.02 14.28 0.96
N GLY A 256 4.91 14.25 1.94
CA GLY A 256 4.79 15.08 3.13
C GLY A 256 3.48 14.91 3.90
N GLY A 257 2.92 13.70 4.00
CA GLY A 257 1.67 13.41 4.69
C GLY A 257 0.40 13.68 3.88
N ARG A 258 0.50 14.05 2.61
CA ARG A 258 -0.64 14.35 1.73
C ARG A 258 -0.61 13.53 0.45
N LEU A 259 -1.78 13.25 -0.10
CA LEU A 259 -1.92 12.69 -1.45
C LEU A 259 -1.74 13.85 -2.45
N VAL A 260 -0.80 13.72 -3.40
CA VAL A 260 -0.47 14.77 -4.36
C VAL A 260 -0.91 14.43 -5.78
N GLU A 261 -1.03 13.16 -6.11
CA GLU A 261 -1.52 12.70 -7.41
C GLU A 261 -2.19 11.33 -7.26
N GLU A 262 -3.22 11.06 -8.08
CA GLU A 262 -3.93 9.79 -8.13
C GLU A 262 -4.51 9.56 -9.52
N ALA A 263 -4.20 8.41 -10.13
CA ALA A 263 -4.78 8.01 -11.42
C ALA A 263 -4.70 6.49 -11.65
N PRO A 264 -5.27 5.95 -12.74
CA PRO A 264 -4.92 4.63 -13.24
C PRO A 264 -3.40 4.49 -13.39
N THR A 265 -2.84 3.39 -12.93
CA THR A 265 -1.37 3.21 -12.90
C THR A 265 -0.70 3.49 -14.25
N PRO A 266 -1.20 2.99 -15.40
CA PRO A 266 -0.60 3.31 -16.70
C PRO A 266 -0.57 4.81 -17.00
N GLU A 267 -1.58 5.58 -16.58
CA GLU A 267 -1.65 7.02 -16.81
C GLU A 267 -0.62 7.77 -15.95
N VAL A 268 -0.43 7.39 -14.69
CA VAL A 268 0.60 7.97 -13.82
C VAL A 268 1.99 7.81 -14.45
N PHE A 269 2.28 6.63 -15.03
CA PHE A 269 3.59 6.36 -15.66
C PHE A 269 3.76 7.03 -17.03
N ALA A 270 2.69 7.09 -17.83
CA ALA A 270 2.74 7.68 -19.17
C ALA A 270 2.73 9.21 -19.12
N ARG A 271 1.98 9.80 -18.19
CA ARG A 271 1.76 11.25 -18.07
C ARG A 271 1.65 11.70 -16.62
N PRO A 272 2.76 11.66 -15.85
CA PRO A 272 2.76 12.21 -14.50
C PRO A 272 2.47 13.71 -14.54
N LEU A 273 1.54 14.17 -13.70
CA LEU A 273 1.13 15.58 -13.68
C LEU A 273 1.84 16.36 -12.58
N HIS A 274 2.01 15.75 -11.38
CA HIS A 274 2.70 16.44 -10.31
C HIS A 274 4.23 16.41 -10.51
N PRO A 275 4.97 17.52 -10.35
CA PRO A 275 6.43 17.54 -10.54
C PRO A 275 7.20 16.51 -9.69
N TYR A 276 6.70 16.19 -8.49
CA TYR A 276 7.27 15.14 -7.66
C TYR A 276 7.08 13.74 -8.28
N THR A 277 5.92 13.44 -8.87
CA THR A 277 5.65 12.17 -9.56
C THR A 277 6.53 12.03 -10.79
N THR A 278 6.67 13.11 -11.57
CA THR A 278 7.58 13.16 -12.73
C THR A 278 9.00 12.80 -12.32
N TYR A 279 9.44 13.34 -11.18
CA TYR A 279 10.75 13.01 -10.62
C TYR A 279 10.85 11.54 -10.20
N LEU A 280 9.88 10.99 -9.45
CA LEU A 280 9.89 9.60 -9.01
C LEU A 280 9.99 8.64 -10.20
N ILE A 281 9.24 8.88 -11.27
CA ILE A 281 9.24 8.05 -12.49
C ILE A 281 10.54 8.25 -13.27
N GLY A 282 11.04 9.50 -13.37
CA GLY A 282 12.30 9.83 -14.04
C GLY A 282 13.54 9.23 -13.35
N SER A 283 13.43 8.89 -12.07
CA SER A 283 14.51 8.23 -11.31
C SER A 283 14.61 6.71 -11.54
N LEU A 284 13.61 6.12 -12.20
CA LEU A 284 13.60 4.66 -12.47
C LEU A 284 14.69 4.26 -13.48
N PRO A 285 15.40 3.15 -13.25
CA PRO A 285 16.33 2.60 -14.21
C PRO A 285 15.60 2.14 -15.49
N ARG A 286 16.10 2.59 -16.64
CA ARG A 286 15.64 2.11 -17.95
C ARG A 286 16.74 1.31 -18.60
N ILE A 287 16.39 0.15 -19.15
CA ILE A 287 17.37 -0.72 -19.84
C ILE A 287 17.87 0.04 -21.10
N GLY A 288 19.18 0.19 -21.21
CA GLY A 288 19.81 0.91 -22.34
C GLY A 288 19.89 2.42 -22.21
N ASP A 289 19.58 2.99 -21.04
CA ASP A 289 19.69 4.41 -20.76
C ASP A 289 20.84 4.68 -19.79
N ASP A 290 21.97 5.18 -20.33
CA ASP A 290 23.18 5.51 -19.58
C ASP A 290 23.19 6.99 -19.10
N THR A 291 22.07 7.72 -19.23
CA THR A 291 22.01 9.11 -18.79
C THR A 291 22.13 9.22 -17.27
N PRO A 292 23.00 10.12 -16.75
CA PRO A 292 23.12 10.36 -15.32
C PRO A 292 21.79 10.82 -14.75
N ARG A 293 21.28 10.11 -13.74
CA ARG A 293 20.02 10.47 -13.10
C ARG A 293 20.23 11.57 -12.10
N LYS A 294 19.44 12.63 -12.21
CA LYS A 294 19.45 13.70 -11.23
C LYS A 294 18.70 13.23 -9.99
N SER A 295 19.37 13.21 -8.85
CA SER A 295 18.70 13.05 -7.56
C SER A 295 17.84 14.30 -7.28
N LEU A 296 16.70 14.13 -6.61
CA LEU A 296 15.90 15.26 -6.18
C LEU A 296 16.69 16.04 -5.10
N GLU A 297 16.97 17.29 -5.38
CA GLU A 297 17.70 18.15 -4.45
C GLU A 297 16.88 18.38 -3.16
N GLY A 298 17.58 18.61 -2.05
CA GLY A 298 16.98 18.85 -0.74
C GLY A 298 16.49 17.58 -0.05
N SER A 299 15.98 17.75 1.16
CA SER A 299 15.48 16.68 2.02
C SER A 299 13.94 16.66 2.06
N PRO A 300 13.32 15.51 2.36
CA PRO A 300 11.89 15.44 2.67
C PRO A 300 11.50 16.45 3.75
N PRO A 301 10.26 16.98 3.74
CA PRO A 301 9.83 18.00 4.68
C PRO A 301 9.79 17.46 6.12
N ASN A 302 10.11 18.31 7.09
CA ASN A 302 9.88 17.99 8.49
C ASN A 302 8.37 18.02 8.80
N LEU A 303 7.78 16.87 9.12
CA LEU A 303 6.33 16.78 9.39
C LEU A 303 5.91 17.38 10.75
N ALA A 304 6.87 17.70 11.62
CA ALA A 304 6.57 18.45 12.84
C ALA A 304 6.43 19.97 12.58
N ASP A 305 7.08 20.45 11.52
CA ASP A 305 7.00 21.84 11.05
C ASP A 305 7.00 21.83 9.52
N PRO A 306 5.88 21.38 8.91
CA PRO A 306 5.83 21.25 7.46
C PRO A 306 5.77 22.60 6.79
N PRO A 307 6.41 22.77 5.59
CA PRO A 307 6.32 23.99 4.81
C PRO A 307 4.87 24.42 4.59
N PRO A 308 4.54 25.70 4.71
CA PRO A 308 3.20 26.21 4.45
C PRO A 308 2.83 26.01 2.97
N GLY A 309 1.54 25.95 2.68
CA GLY A 309 1.04 25.75 1.32
C GLY A 309 1.35 24.35 0.76
N CYS A 310 1.86 24.30 -0.47
CA CYS A 310 2.30 23.05 -1.09
C CYS A 310 3.57 22.54 -0.41
N ARG A 311 3.52 21.38 0.22
CA ARG A 311 4.67 20.81 0.95
C ARG A 311 5.88 20.48 0.07
N PHE A 312 5.68 20.37 -1.24
CA PHE A 312 6.74 20.11 -2.20
C PHE A 312 7.43 21.40 -2.72
N HIS A 313 6.84 22.60 -2.46
CA HIS A 313 7.35 23.83 -3.06
C HIS A 313 8.85 24.12 -2.83
N PRO A 314 9.48 23.76 -1.68
CA PRO A 314 10.92 24.03 -1.49
C PRO A 314 11.84 23.21 -2.41
N ARG A 315 11.31 22.11 -2.99
CA ARG A 315 12.04 21.19 -3.90
C ARG A 315 11.49 21.22 -5.32
N CYS A 316 10.46 22.04 -5.57
CA CYS A 316 9.73 22.03 -6.83
C CYS A 316 10.40 22.96 -7.86
N PRO A 317 10.79 22.43 -9.05
CA PRO A 317 11.36 23.26 -10.10
C PRO A 317 10.34 24.22 -10.75
N LEU A 318 9.04 23.99 -10.52
CA LEU A 318 7.93 24.81 -11.02
C LEU A 318 7.27 25.63 -9.89
N ALA A 319 7.98 25.88 -8.79
CA ALA A 319 7.42 26.62 -7.66
C ALA A 319 7.02 28.05 -8.06
N MET A 320 5.82 28.45 -7.64
CA MET A 320 5.26 29.81 -7.81
C MET A 320 5.01 30.42 -6.42
N ASP A 321 4.85 31.75 -6.34
CA ASP A 321 4.60 32.45 -5.07
C ASP A 321 3.40 31.88 -4.28
N ILE A 322 2.34 31.47 -4.99
CA ILE A 322 1.15 30.87 -4.37
C ILE A 322 1.48 29.54 -3.68
N CYS A 323 2.45 28.78 -4.19
CA CYS A 323 2.80 27.47 -3.64
C CYS A 323 3.32 27.54 -2.20
N SER A 324 3.91 28.65 -1.79
CA SER A 324 4.37 28.87 -0.41
C SER A 324 3.26 29.33 0.55
N ARG A 325 2.09 29.73 0.03
CA ARG A 325 1.00 30.34 0.83
C ARG A 325 -0.25 29.47 0.90
N GLN A 326 -0.60 28.78 -0.19
CA GLN A 326 -1.83 28.03 -0.29
C GLN A 326 -1.61 26.56 -0.60
N VAL A 327 -2.38 25.70 0.04
CA VAL A 327 -2.41 24.27 -0.26
C VAL A 327 -3.14 24.06 -1.58
N PRO A 328 -2.52 23.42 -2.60
CA PRO A 328 -3.22 23.13 -3.83
C PRO A 328 -4.36 22.13 -3.58
N PRO A 329 -5.58 22.42 -4.07
CA PRO A 329 -6.68 21.45 -3.99
C PRO A 329 -6.41 20.26 -4.91
N MET A 330 -6.93 19.08 -4.52
CA MET A 330 -6.93 17.89 -5.36
C MET A 330 -8.03 18.02 -6.42
N VAL A 331 -7.65 18.22 -7.68
CA VAL A 331 -8.56 18.47 -8.82
C VAL A 331 -8.42 17.37 -9.85
N GLU A 332 -9.53 16.91 -10.40
CA GLU A 332 -9.55 16.03 -11.57
C GLU A 332 -9.21 16.84 -12.83
N THR A 333 -8.01 16.64 -13.35
CA THR A 333 -7.47 17.39 -14.50
C THR A 333 -7.73 16.66 -15.82
N LEU A 334 -7.72 15.33 -15.77
CA LEU A 334 -8.07 14.44 -16.86
C LEU A 334 -9.03 13.38 -16.31
N PRO A 335 -9.83 12.70 -17.14
CA PRO A 335 -10.76 11.67 -16.67
C PRO A 335 -10.07 10.62 -15.79
N GLY A 336 -10.47 10.55 -14.52
CA GLY A 336 -9.90 9.65 -13.50
C GLY A 336 -8.47 10.00 -13.06
N HIS A 337 -7.91 11.14 -13.45
CA HIS A 337 -6.58 11.60 -13.08
C HIS A 337 -6.65 12.89 -12.25
N ARG A 338 -6.38 12.80 -10.98
CA ARG A 338 -6.46 13.86 -9.99
C ARG A 338 -5.07 14.30 -9.56
N VAL A 339 -4.86 15.60 -9.42
CA VAL A 339 -3.57 16.19 -9.00
C VAL A 339 -3.76 17.41 -8.10
N ALA A 340 -2.92 17.54 -7.09
CA ALA A 340 -2.85 18.69 -6.18
C ALA A 340 -1.63 19.55 -6.55
N CYS A 341 -1.76 20.37 -7.61
CA CYS A 341 -0.66 21.23 -8.10
C CYS A 341 -1.20 22.52 -8.71
N HIS A 342 -0.73 23.68 -8.22
CA HIS A 342 -1.09 24.98 -8.77
C HIS A 342 -0.56 25.22 -10.18
N ALA A 343 0.62 24.68 -10.53
CA ALA A 343 1.19 24.81 -11.87
C ALA A 343 0.41 24.06 -12.95
N VAL A 344 -0.29 22.98 -12.56
CA VAL A 344 -1.14 22.19 -13.46
C VAL A 344 -2.58 22.72 -13.48
N ASN A 345 -3.05 23.28 -12.37
CA ASN A 345 -4.41 23.78 -12.19
C ASN A 345 -4.41 25.25 -11.77
N PRO A 346 -3.97 26.19 -12.64
CA PRO A 346 -3.82 27.60 -12.26
C PRO A 346 -5.13 28.32 -11.90
N GLY A 347 -6.27 27.79 -12.36
CA GLY A 347 -7.60 28.35 -12.06
C GLY A 347 -8.28 27.79 -10.79
N ALA A 348 -7.70 26.79 -10.13
CA ALA A 348 -8.31 26.14 -8.96
C ALA A 348 -7.99 26.86 -7.62
N ALA A 349 -7.28 27.99 -7.69
CA ALA A 349 -6.85 28.77 -6.52
C ALA A 349 -7.78 29.95 -6.18
N ALA A 350 -8.97 30.03 -6.78
CA ALA A 350 -9.96 31.09 -6.55
C ALA A 350 -10.94 30.76 -5.42
#